data_cabde8781e9ccb4418e8394187768fe2
#
_entry.id   cabde8781e9ccb4418e8394187768fe2
#
_cell.length_a   1.000
_cell.length_b   1.000
_cell.length_c   1.000
_cell.angle_alpha   90.00
_cell.angle_beta   90.00
_cell.angle_gamma   90.00
#
_symmetry.space_group_name_H-M   'P 1'
#
loop_
_entity.id
_entity.type
_entity.pdbx_description
1 polymer ?
#
loop_
_entity_poly.entity_id
_entity_poly.type
_entity_poly.pdbx_seq_one_letter_code
_entity_poly.pdbx_strand_id
1 'polypeptide(L)'
;GKMGNYAEVSAQDSNDMLDLNCRALMNMTLTVLPYMQKGARILEVCSSAAFQPLPAFNVYAATKAFVLSYSRALRWELFGRGIHVTAVCPYWIKDTEFISITRDTRNRQAIRHFPLASRAASVARISLRDSRMNLPVSTPGLICFLQRLLSKFIPRELIIACWQVLRRL
;
A
#
# COMPACT_ATOMS: atom_id res chain seq x y z
N GLY A 1 10.00 -1.52 0.85
CA GLY A 1 10.00 -0.05 0.70
C GLY A 1 11.28 0.56 1.20
N LYS A 2 11.71 1.69 0.62
CA LYS A 2 12.90 2.43 1.04
C LYS A 2 12.57 3.91 1.17
N MET A 3 12.97 4.54 2.29
CA MET A 3 12.75 5.96 2.58
C MET A 3 13.96 6.77 2.14
N GLY A 4 13.73 7.92 1.54
CA GLY A 4 14.76 8.85 1.11
C GLY A 4 14.29 9.67 -0.08
N ASN A 5 14.97 10.78 -0.36
CA ASN A 5 14.74 11.55 -1.57
C ASN A 5 15.37 10.84 -2.78
N TYR A 6 15.22 11.42 -3.96
CA TYR A 6 15.71 10.85 -5.23
C TYR A 6 17.22 10.55 -5.27
N ALA A 7 18.03 11.24 -4.45
CA ALA A 7 19.48 11.05 -4.39
C ALA A 7 19.91 10.07 -3.27
N GLU A 8 19.02 9.71 -2.36
CA GLU A 8 19.27 8.90 -1.17
C GLU A 8 18.86 7.42 -1.37
N VAL A 9 17.90 7.16 -2.26
CA VAL A 9 17.48 5.80 -2.64
C VAL A 9 18.18 5.43 -3.94
N SER A 10 18.86 4.29 -3.94
CA SER A 10 19.60 3.83 -5.13
C SER A 10 18.65 3.43 -6.27
N ALA A 11 19.17 3.44 -7.51
CA ALA A 11 18.43 2.92 -8.65
C ALA A 11 18.11 1.42 -8.46
N GLN A 12 19.04 0.65 -7.87
CA GLN A 12 18.81 -0.76 -7.57
C GLN A 12 17.66 -0.94 -6.58
N ASP A 13 17.65 -0.23 -5.44
CA ASP A 13 16.54 -0.30 -4.47
C ASP A 13 15.19 0.09 -5.11
N SER A 14 15.22 1.05 -6.03
CA SER A 14 14.02 1.48 -6.77
C SER A 14 13.50 0.38 -7.69
N ASN A 15 14.38 -0.27 -8.43
CA ASN A 15 14.04 -1.41 -9.29
C ASN A 15 13.54 -2.60 -8.46
N ASP A 16 14.20 -2.93 -7.35
CA ASP A 16 13.78 -4.00 -6.44
C ASP A 16 12.38 -3.76 -5.88
N MET A 17 12.03 -2.50 -5.58
CA MET A 17 10.67 -2.14 -5.17
C MET A 17 9.65 -2.35 -6.28
N LEU A 18 9.97 -2.03 -7.53
CA LEU A 18 9.11 -2.28 -8.69
C LEU A 18 8.95 -3.78 -8.94
N ASP A 19 10.04 -4.51 -8.89
CA ASP A 19 10.04 -5.95 -9.13
C ASP A 19 9.23 -6.70 -8.06
N LEU A 20 9.45 -6.39 -6.78
CA LEU A 20 8.74 -7.04 -5.69
C LEU A 20 7.28 -6.61 -5.60
N ASN A 21 7.02 -5.30 -5.56
CA ASN A 21 5.68 -4.78 -5.27
C ASN A 21 4.74 -4.82 -6.47
N CYS A 22 5.26 -4.75 -7.71
CA CYS A 22 4.44 -4.70 -8.92
C CYS A 22 4.57 -5.98 -9.74
N ARG A 23 5.77 -6.30 -10.23
CA ARG A 23 5.98 -7.43 -11.14
C ARG A 23 5.71 -8.78 -10.49
N ALA A 24 6.30 -9.03 -9.31
CA ALA A 24 6.11 -10.30 -8.61
C ALA A 24 4.66 -10.48 -8.15
N LEU A 25 4.02 -9.42 -7.61
CA LEU A 25 2.62 -9.44 -7.20
C LEU A 25 1.71 -9.79 -8.40
N MET A 26 1.86 -9.08 -9.52
CA MET A 26 1.07 -9.32 -10.72
C MET A 26 1.29 -10.75 -11.27
N ASN A 27 2.55 -11.17 -11.39
CA ASN A 27 2.88 -12.51 -11.90
C ASN A 27 2.31 -13.61 -11.00
N MET A 28 2.44 -13.48 -9.69
CA MET A 28 1.87 -14.43 -8.73
C MET A 28 0.35 -14.52 -8.91
N THR A 29 -0.33 -13.38 -8.98
CA THR A 29 -1.78 -13.32 -9.20
C THR A 29 -2.17 -14.02 -10.50
N LEU A 30 -1.53 -13.68 -11.61
CA LEU A 30 -1.81 -14.29 -12.92
C LEU A 30 -1.54 -15.80 -12.93
N THR A 31 -0.49 -16.26 -12.26
CA THR A 31 -0.13 -17.68 -12.18
C THR A 31 -1.18 -18.49 -11.39
N VAL A 32 -1.72 -17.93 -10.31
CA VAL A 32 -2.69 -18.65 -9.45
C VAL A 32 -4.11 -18.56 -10.00
N LEU A 33 -4.41 -17.51 -10.75
CA LEU A 33 -5.76 -17.18 -11.21
C LEU A 33 -6.48 -18.29 -12.00
N PRO A 34 -5.81 -19.08 -12.88
CA PRO A 34 -6.45 -20.19 -13.57
C PRO A 34 -7.00 -21.29 -12.64
N TYR A 35 -6.40 -21.44 -11.46
CA TYR A 35 -6.78 -22.46 -10.48
C TYR A 35 -7.87 -21.99 -9.49
N MET A 36 -8.21 -20.70 -9.53
CA MET A 36 -9.21 -20.14 -8.64
C MET A 36 -10.63 -20.40 -9.12
N GLN A 37 -11.48 -20.83 -8.19
CA GLN A 37 -12.89 -21.12 -8.45
C GLN A 37 -13.80 -20.00 -7.92
N LYS A 38 -15.07 -20.05 -8.27
CA LYS A 38 -16.11 -19.16 -7.75
C LYS A 38 -16.10 -19.14 -6.21
N GLY A 39 -16.16 -17.96 -5.64
CA GLY A 39 -16.05 -17.72 -4.19
C GLY A 39 -14.62 -17.50 -3.69
N ALA A 40 -13.58 -17.75 -4.52
CA ALA A 40 -12.20 -17.47 -4.14
C ALA A 40 -11.98 -15.98 -3.88
N ARG A 41 -10.97 -15.69 -3.04
CA ARG A 41 -10.65 -14.32 -2.61
C ARG A 41 -9.17 -14.02 -2.77
N ILE A 42 -8.88 -12.86 -3.34
CA ILE A 42 -7.54 -12.31 -3.51
C ILE A 42 -7.44 -11.10 -2.58
N LEU A 43 -6.44 -11.08 -1.71
CA LEU A 43 -6.09 -9.92 -0.90
C LEU A 43 -4.74 -9.40 -1.37
N GLU A 44 -4.76 -8.27 -2.10
CA GLU A 44 -3.54 -7.62 -2.56
C GLU A 44 -3.00 -6.68 -1.49
N VAL A 45 -1.79 -6.95 -1.00
CA VAL A 45 -1.17 -6.14 0.06
C VAL A 45 -0.63 -4.84 -0.53
N CYS A 46 -1.46 -3.83 -0.43
CA CYS A 46 -1.21 -2.45 -0.84
C CYS A 46 -0.61 -1.63 0.32
N SER A 47 -0.99 -0.37 0.44
CA SER A 47 -0.65 0.56 1.52
C SER A 47 -1.54 1.80 1.44
N SER A 48 -1.71 2.53 2.53
CA SER A 48 -2.29 3.87 2.51
C SER A 48 -1.44 4.88 1.71
N ALA A 49 -0.15 4.58 1.51
CA ALA A 49 0.74 5.32 0.60
C ALA A 49 0.23 5.36 -0.86
N ALA A 50 -0.67 4.45 -1.25
CA ALA A 50 -1.28 4.43 -2.57
C ALA A 50 -2.25 5.59 -2.83
N PHE A 51 -2.73 6.27 -1.79
CA PHE A 51 -3.76 7.29 -1.94
C PHE A 51 -3.22 8.64 -2.39
N GLN A 52 -1.90 8.87 -2.27
CA GLN A 52 -1.28 10.15 -2.58
C GLN A 52 0.21 10.01 -2.90
N PRO A 53 0.81 10.94 -3.66
CA PRO A 53 2.26 11.03 -3.78
C PRO A 53 2.91 11.35 -2.43
N LEU A 54 4.04 10.70 -2.13
CA LEU A 54 4.77 10.90 -0.88
C LEU A 54 6.24 11.26 -1.15
N PRO A 55 6.63 12.53 -1.10
CA PRO A 55 8.04 12.92 -1.08
C PRO A 55 8.84 12.18 -0.01
N ALA A 56 10.06 11.78 -0.32
CA ALA A 56 10.91 10.89 0.45
C ALA A 56 10.40 9.44 0.59
N PHE A 57 9.37 9.08 -0.17
CA PHE A 57 8.84 7.71 -0.28
C PHE A 57 8.19 7.49 -1.66
N ASN A 58 8.72 8.19 -2.68
CA ASN A 58 8.13 8.37 -4.00
C ASN A 58 7.92 7.04 -4.75
N VAL A 59 8.97 6.25 -4.95
CA VAL A 59 8.90 4.98 -5.68
C VAL A 59 7.98 4.00 -4.97
N TYR A 60 8.11 3.87 -3.64
CA TYR A 60 7.21 3.01 -2.86
C TYR A 60 5.75 3.42 -3.03
N ALA A 61 5.42 4.70 -2.86
CA ALA A 61 4.05 5.19 -3.04
C ALA A 61 3.53 4.91 -4.45
N ALA A 62 4.35 5.12 -5.48
CA ALA A 62 4.02 4.80 -6.86
C ALA A 62 3.74 3.31 -7.07
N THR A 63 4.58 2.41 -6.50
CA THR A 63 4.33 0.96 -6.58
C THR A 63 3.00 0.58 -5.90
N LYS A 64 2.67 1.20 -4.78
CA LYS A 64 1.42 0.92 -4.07
C LYS A 64 0.19 1.52 -4.79
N ALA A 65 0.35 2.65 -5.48
CA ALA A 65 -0.69 3.18 -6.37
C ALA A 65 -0.96 2.23 -7.55
N PHE A 66 0.09 1.63 -8.13
CA PHE A 66 -0.05 0.55 -9.12
C PHE A 66 -0.88 -0.60 -8.55
N VAL A 67 -0.52 -1.14 -7.37
CA VAL A 67 -1.24 -2.26 -6.74
C VAL A 67 -2.70 -1.91 -6.51
N LEU A 68 -3.00 -0.71 -6.01
CA LEU A 68 -4.38 -0.27 -5.78
C LEU A 68 -5.18 -0.22 -7.07
N SER A 69 -4.63 0.36 -8.13
CA SER A 69 -5.28 0.46 -9.45
C SER A 69 -5.50 -0.91 -10.07
N TYR A 70 -4.45 -1.74 -10.08
CA TYR A 70 -4.49 -3.11 -10.58
C TYR A 70 -5.56 -3.95 -9.87
N SER A 71 -5.56 -3.97 -8.54
CA SER A 71 -6.55 -4.70 -7.75
C SER A 71 -7.98 -4.27 -8.05
N ARG A 72 -8.20 -2.96 -8.24
CA ARG A 72 -9.52 -2.40 -8.52
C ARG A 72 -10.03 -2.79 -9.91
N ALA A 73 -9.17 -2.78 -10.94
CA ALA A 73 -9.51 -3.23 -12.28
C ALA A 73 -9.76 -4.73 -12.30
N LEU A 74 -8.82 -5.53 -11.78
CA LEU A 74 -8.91 -6.98 -11.72
C LEU A 74 -10.20 -7.47 -11.03
N ARG A 75 -10.65 -6.77 -10.00
CA ARG A 75 -11.92 -7.08 -9.33
C ARG A 75 -13.11 -7.07 -10.30
N TRP A 76 -13.16 -6.10 -11.20
CA TRP A 76 -14.24 -6.00 -12.19
C TRP A 76 -14.12 -7.04 -13.30
N GLU A 77 -12.88 -7.32 -13.75
CA GLU A 77 -12.62 -8.38 -14.73
C GLU A 77 -13.01 -9.76 -14.22
N LEU A 78 -12.85 -10.01 -12.92
CA LEU A 78 -13.16 -11.29 -12.28
C LEU A 78 -14.59 -11.38 -11.73
N PHE A 79 -15.37 -10.31 -11.86
CA PHE A 79 -16.76 -10.28 -11.35
C PHE A 79 -17.61 -11.43 -11.91
N GLY A 80 -17.56 -11.65 -13.22
CA GLY A 80 -18.29 -12.74 -13.89
C GLY A 80 -17.86 -14.15 -13.46
N ARG A 81 -16.62 -14.31 -12.98
CA ARG A 81 -16.10 -15.56 -12.40
C ARG A 81 -16.47 -15.76 -10.94
N GLY A 82 -17.06 -14.75 -10.29
CA GLY A 82 -17.38 -14.80 -8.86
C GLY A 82 -16.15 -14.85 -7.95
N ILE A 83 -15.01 -14.31 -8.40
CA ILE A 83 -13.76 -14.17 -7.63
C ILE A 83 -13.70 -12.75 -7.09
N HIS A 84 -13.40 -12.63 -5.80
CA HIS A 84 -13.42 -11.35 -5.10
C HIS A 84 -12.00 -10.83 -4.86
N VAL A 85 -11.71 -9.58 -5.23
CA VAL A 85 -10.42 -8.94 -5.01
C VAL A 85 -10.58 -7.79 -4.01
N THR A 86 -9.70 -7.73 -3.01
CA THR A 86 -9.64 -6.67 -1.99
C THR A 86 -8.22 -6.10 -1.92
N ALA A 87 -8.06 -4.81 -2.19
CA ALA A 87 -6.81 -4.10 -1.92
C ALA A 87 -6.72 -3.78 -0.42
N VAL A 88 -5.70 -4.29 0.25
CA VAL A 88 -5.46 -4.06 1.68
C VAL A 88 -4.53 -2.87 1.83
N CYS A 89 -5.03 -1.75 2.35
CA CYS A 89 -4.32 -0.47 2.46
C CYS A 89 -4.06 -0.08 3.93
N PRO A 90 -3.11 -0.76 4.62
CA PRO A 90 -2.76 -0.43 5.99
C PRO A 90 -1.95 0.86 6.06
N TYR A 91 -1.96 1.48 7.24
CA TYR A 91 -0.98 2.47 7.67
C TYR A 91 0.29 1.77 8.16
N TRP A 92 1.17 2.45 8.86
CA TRP A 92 2.38 1.84 9.42
C TRP A 92 2.05 0.67 10.35
N ILE A 93 2.86 -0.39 10.29
CA ILE A 93 2.73 -1.59 11.11
C ILE A 93 3.99 -1.71 11.97
N LYS A 94 3.84 -1.60 13.31
CA LYS A 94 4.96 -1.45 14.25
C LYS A 94 5.66 -2.74 14.66
N ASP A 95 4.99 -3.88 14.52
CA ASP A 95 5.46 -5.21 14.93
C ASP A 95 5.88 -6.06 13.72
N THR A 96 6.50 -5.42 12.74
CA THR A 96 7.09 -6.05 11.54
C THR A 96 8.44 -5.40 11.25
N GLU A 97 9.25 -6.06 10.45
CA GLU A 97 10.53 -5.53 9.97
C GLU A 97 10.39 -4.37 8.96
N PHE A 98 9.17 -4.02 8.56
CA PHE A 98 8.94 -3.05 7.50
C PHE A 98 9.58 -1.70 7.79
N ILE A 99 9.43 -1.18 9.03
CA ILE A 99 9.98 0.13 9.41
C ILE A 99 11.50 0.10 9.42
N SER A 100 12.13 -0.96 9.95
CA SER A 100 13.60 -1.10 9.98
C SER A 100 14.18 -1.20 8.56
N ILE A 101 13.59 -2.03 7.70
CA ILE A 101 14.01 -2.20 6.32
C ILE A 101 13.84 -0.91 5.50
N THR A 102 12.75 -0.17 5.72
CA THR A 102 12.50 1.09 4.99
C THR A 102 13.50 2.18 5.36
N ARG A 103 13.99 2.18 6.60
CA ARG A 103 14.99 3.12 7.10
C ARG A 103 16.43 2.78 6.70
N ASP A 104 16.67 1.61 6.14
CA ASP A 104 17.98 1.19 5.66
C ASP A 104 18.33 1.87 4.32
N THR A 105 18.62 3.18 4.42
CA THR A 105 19.04 4.09 3.34
C THR A 105 20.04 5.09 3.87
N ARG A 106 20.60 5.92 2.99
CA ARG A 106 21.53 6.99 3.38
C ARG A 106 20.90 7.98 4.38
N ASN A 107 19.59 8.22 4.29
CA ASN A 107 18.85 9.10 5.19
C ASN A 107 17.84 8.33 6.04
N ARG A 108 18.33 7.73 7.14
CA ARG A 108 17.51 6.95 8.08
C ARG A 108 16.39 7.76 8.76
N GLN A 109 16.45 9.09 8.68
CA GLN A 109 15.50 10.01 9.32
C GLN A 109 14.58 10.72 8.33
N ALA A 110 14.47 10.25 7.09
CA ALA A 110 13.60 10.84 6.08
C ALA A 110 12.13 10.93 6.55
N ILE A 111 11.71 9.99 7.38
CA ILE A 111 10.43 9.99 8.11
C ILE A 111 10.74 9.63 9.57
N ARG A 112 10.48 10.56 10.49
CA ARG A 112 10.93 10.44 11.89
C ARG A 112 9.95 9.68 12.77
N HIS A 113 8.65 9.94 12.62
CA HIS A 113 7.62 9.44 13.52
C HIS A 113 6.58 8.60 12.80
N PHE A 114 6.07 7.59 13.49
CA PHE A 114 5.04 6.67 13.02
C PHE A 114 3.87 6.64 14.02
N PRO A 115 3.19 7.80 14.22
CA PRO A 115 2.14 7.89 15.20
C PRO A 115 1.00 6.91 14.87
N LEU A 116 0.40 6.32 15.89
CA LEU A 116 -0.75 5.42 15.77
C LEU A 116 -0.52 4.22 14.82
N ALA A 117 0.73 3.75 14.72
CA ALA A 117 1.05 2.55 13.95
C ALA A 117 0.26 1.33 14.48
N SER A 118 -0.31 0.59 13.56
CA SER A 118 -1.15 -0.59 13.85
C SER A 118 -0.31 -1.82 14.21
N ARG A 119 -0.95 -2.86 14.76
CA ARG A 119 -0.37 -4.19 14.91
C ARG A 119 -0.74 -5.07 13.73
N ALA A 120 0.17 -5.93 13.28
CA ALA A 120 -0.03 -6.85 12.15
C ALA A 120 -1.28 -7.73 12.33
N ALA A 121 -1.47 -8.30 13.51
CA ALA A 121 -2.64 -9.13 13.83
C ALA A 121 -3.97 -8.37 13.66
N SER A 122 -4.02 -7.08 14.05
CA SER A 122 -5.21 -6.25 13.88
C SER A 122 -5.48 -5.95 12.41
N VAL A 123 -4.42 -5.62 11.66
CA VAL A 123 -4.51 -5.39 10.21
C VAL A 123 -5.04 -6.64 9.52
N ALA A 124 -4.46 -7.82 9.79
CA ALA A 124 -4.89 -9.08 9.19
C ALA A 124 -6.36 -9.38 9.49
N ARG A 125 -6.79 -9.28 10.76
CA ARG A 125 -8.18 -9.54 11.18
C ARG A 125 -9.18 -8.64 10.45
N ILE A 126 -8.91 -7.34 10.40
CA ILE A 126 -9.80 -6.37 9.74
C ILE A 126 -9.84 -6.65 8.24
N SER A 127 -8.69 -6.87 7.60
CA SER A 127 -8.61 -7.11 6.16
C SER A 127 -9.31 -8.40 5.75
N LEU A 128 -9.21 -9.46 6.55
CA LEU A 128 -9.95 -10.71 6.31
C LEU A 128 -11.46 -10.51 6.47
N ARG A 129 -11.90 -9.78 7.50
CA ARG A 129 -13.31 -9.42 7.67
C ARG A 129 -13.82 -8.63 6.46
N ASP A 130 -13.11 -7.58 6.07
CA ASP A 130 -13.48 -6.70 4.97
C ASP A 130 -13.53 -7.47 3.63
N SER A 131 -12.59 -8.39 3.43
CA SER A 131 -12.62 -9.29 2.27
C SER A 131 -13.84 -10.21 2.28
N ARG A 132 -14.21 -10.79 3.45
CA ARG A 132 -15.43 -11.61 3.60
C ARG A 132 -16.69 -10.81 3.30
N MET A 133 -16.71 -9.52 3.67
CA MET A 133 -17.78 -8.58 3.33
C MET A 133 -17.72 -8.09 1.89
N ASN A 134 -16.81 -8.61 1.09
CA ASN A 134 -16.61 -8.27 -0.31
C ASN A 134 -16.31 -6.78 -0.55
N LEU A 135 -15.59 -6.13 0.36
CA LEU A 135 -15.17 -4.74 0.18
C LEU A 135 -14.02 -4.64 -0.83
N PRO A 136 -14.06 -3.69 -1.76
CA PRO A 136 -13.02 -3.52 -2.78
C PRO A 136 -11.69 -3.01 -2.22
N VAL A 137 -11.73 -2.30 -1.10
CA VAL A 137 -10.55 -1.73 -0.42
C VAL A 137 -10.77 -1.86 1.09
N SER A 138 -9.82 -2.49 1.76
CA SER A 138 -9.72 -2.51 3.22
C SER A 138 -8.77 -1.42 3.71
N THR A 139 -9.22 -0.61 4.65
CA THR A 139 -8.42 0.44 5.32
C THR A 139 -8.39 0.18 6.82
N PRO A 140 -7.55 -0.78 7.28
CA PRO A 140 -7.54 -1.22 8.67
C PRO A 140 -6.95 -0.14 9.60
N GLY A 141 -7.83 0.65 10.20
CA GLY A 141 -7.51 1.73 11.13
C GLY A 141 -8.04 3.09 10.70
N LEU A 142 -8.22 3.97 11.69
CA LEU A 142 -8.85 5.28 11.47
C LEU A 142 -8.01 6.17 10.54
N ILE A 143 -6.69 6.17 10.70
CA ILE A 143 -5.79 7.03 9.90
C ILE A 143 -5.89 6.69 8.42
N CYS A 144 -5.76 5.42 8.05
CA CYS A 144 -5.83 5.02 6.64
C CYS A 144 -7.24 5.23 6.05
N PHE A 145 -8.29 5.12 6.85
CA PHE A 145 -9.65 5.45 6.42
C PHE A 145 -9.78 6.95 6.13
N LEU A 146 -9.36 7.81 7.06
CA LEU A 146 -9.39 9.26 6.88
C LEU A 146 -8.51 9.71 5.71
N GLN A 147 -7.30 9.17 5.59
CA GLN A 147 -6.39 9.47 4.48
C GLN A 147 -7.03 9.12 3.13
N ARG A 148 -7.67 7.94 3.02
CA ARG A 148 -8.41 7.53 1.83
C ARG A 148 -9.56 8.50 1.50
N LEU A 149 -10.28 8.97 2.52
CA LEU A 149 -11.40 9.89 2.33
C LEU A 149 -10.89 11.27 1.90
N LEU A 150 -9.93 11.83 2.63
CA LEU A 150 -9.37 13.16 2.37
C LEU A 150 -8.69 13.25 1.02
N SER A 151 -7.97 12.20 0.60
CA SER A 151 -7.29 12.15 -0.71
C SER A 151 -8.25 12.23 -1.91
N LYS A 152 -9.55 12.08 -1.72
CA LYS A 152 -10.55 12.23 -2.78
C LYS A 152 -11.04 13.67 -2.95
N PHE A 153 -11.00 14.46 -1.90
CA PHE A 153 -11.60 15.80 -1.87
C PHE A 153 -10.56 16.92 -1.81
N ILE A 154 -9.39 16.65 -1.24
CA ILE A 154 -8.33 17.64 -1.11
C ILE A 154 -7.44 17.59 -2.36
N PRO A 155 -7.11 18.74 -2.98
CA PRO A 155 -6.13 18.81 -4.05
C PRO A 155 -4.81 18.15 -3.66
N ARG A 156 -4.26 17.35 -4.57
CA ARG A 156 -3.05 16.53 -4.30
C ARG A 156 -1.87 17.37 -3.82
N GLU A 157 -1.67 18.56 -4.39
CA GLU A 157 -0.58 19.45 -4.03
C GLU A 157 -0.65 19.93 -2.57
N LEU A 158 -1.86 20.17 -2.05
CA LEU A 158 -2.05 20.51 -0.64
C LEU A 158 -1.71 19.31 0.28
N ILE A 159 -2.09 18.11 -0.11
CA ILE A 159 -1.76 16.90 0.66
C ILE A 159 -0.24 16.68 0.67
N ILE A 160 0.43 16.89 -0.48
CA ILE A 160 1.89 16.81 -0.58
C ILE A 160 2.56 17.83 0.33
N ALA A 161 2.10 19.08 0.33
CA ALA A 161 2.61 20.13 1.20
C ALA A 161 2.45 19.78 2.68
N CYS A 162 1.26 19.33 3.09
CA CYS A 162 1.01 18.85 4.45
C CYS A 162 1.94 17.69 4.83
N TRP A 163 2.13 16.72 3.92
CA TRP A 163 3.05 15.61 4.15
C TRP A 163 4.49 16.09 4.34
N GLN A 164 4.94 17.06 3.55
CA GLN A 164 6.31 17.62 3.67
C GLN A 164 6.57 18.24 5.05
N VAL A 165 5.56 18.81 5.68
CA VAL A 165 5.65 19.31 7.06
C VAL A 165 5.63 18.14 8.05
N LEU A 166 4.61 17.29 7.98
CA LEU A 166 4.40 16.19 8.94
C LEU A 166 5.57 15.20 9.03
N ARG A 167 6.24 14.88 7.91
CA ARG A 167 7.35 13.93 7.91
C ARG A 167 8.62 14.46 8.60
N ARG A 168 8.70 15.77 8.82
CA ARG A 168 9.86 16.45 9.44
C ARG A 168 9.67 16.67 10.95
N LEU A 169 8.42 16.69 11.41
CA LEU A 169 8.09 16.75 12.84
C LEU A 169 8.43 15.44 13.53
#